data_2caca7239182335af1a3c7b5056d6d4f
#
_entry.id   2caca7239182335af1a3c7b5056d6d4f
#
_cell.length_a   1.000
_cell.length_b   1.000
_cell.length_c   1.000
_cell.angle_alpha   90.00
_cell.angle_beta   90.00
_cell.angle_gamma   90.00
#
_symmetry.space_group_name_H-M   'P 1'
#
loop_
_entity.id
_entity.type
_entity.pdbx_description
1 polymer ?
#
loop_
_entity_poly.entity_id
_entity_poly.type
_entity_poly.pdbx_seq_one_letter_code
_entity_poly.pdbx_strand_id
1 'polypeptide(L)'
;MISNQILQETINGMKEVTGIDLCILDLSGRIVVTTMEITDALAQHAEEFADSMAESQVIDGFQYFKVFDDQRLEYILLTAGMSENAYTVGKLAVMQIQNLLTAYKERLDKENFVKNLLRDNLLLVDIYNRSKKLHIEVEQRRVAFLIQAEYEKDQNLLEATKEVESGADSDFITAVDEKSIVYVTPVNGNEGQAQFIQHAKEIKEGLNEYGI
;
A
#
# COMPACT_ATOMS: atom_id res chain seq x y z
N MET A 1 -3.05 0.47 -6.94
CA MET A 1 -2.08 1.57 -7.17
C MET A 1 -1.76 2.15 -5.80
N ILE A 2 -0.49 2.37 -5.49
CA ILE A 2 -0.08 3.00 -4.23
C ILE A 2 -0.64 4.43 -4.15
N SER A 3 -0.98 4.94 -2.95
CA SER A 3 -1.50 6.30 -2.83
C SER A 3 -0.39 7.34 -3.05
N ASN A 4 -0.74 8.46 -3.69
CA ASN A 4 0.18 9.58 -3.87
C ASN A 4 0.66 10.15 -2.53
N GLN A 5 -0.16 10.06 -1.47
CA GLN A 5 0.21 10.50 -0.14
C GLN A 5 1.43 9.73 0.39
N ILE A 6 1.42 8.39 0.30
CA ILE A 6 2.55 7.54 0.75
C ILE A 6 3.82 7.85 -0.04
N LEU A 7 3.70 8.03 -1.36
CA LEU A 7 4.84 8.41 -2.19
C LEU A 7 5.38 9.80 -1.80
N GLN A 8 4.50 10.77 -1.56
CA GLN A 8 4.89 12.13 -1.16
C GLN A 8 5.58 12.15 0.21
N GLU A 9 5.04 11.43 1.20
CA GLU A 9 5.66 11.29 2.53
C GLU A 9 7.04 10.63 2.41
N THR A 10 7.18 9.64 1.56
CA THR A 10 8.45 8.94 1.33
C THR A 10 9.52 9.87 0.77
N ILE A 11 9.22 10.64 -0.30
CA ILE A 11 10.21 11.56 -0.88
C ILE A 11 10.46 12.78 0.00
N ASN A 12 9.48 13.25 0.77
CA ASN A 12 9.67 14.31 1.76
C ASN A 12 10.65 13.88 2.86
N GLY A 13 10.47 12.68 3.42
CA GLY A 13 11.39 12.13 4.42
C GLY A 13 12.81 11.93 3.86
N MET A 14 12.95 11.49 2.61
CA MET A 14 14.26 11.40 1.97
C MET A 14 14.92 12.77 1.78
N LYS A 15 14.17 13.78 1.33
CA LYS A 15 14.67 15.16 1.22
C LYS A 15 15.10 15.72 2.57
N GLU A 16 14.32 15.50 3.62
CA GLU A 16 14.63 15.98 4.97
C GLU A 16 15.97 15.43 5.46
N VAL A 17 16.26 14.15 5.22
CA VAL A 17 17.51 13.50 5.65
C VAL A 17 18.68 13.84 4.76
N THR A 18 18.49 13.95 3.45
CA THR A 18 19.59 14.03 2.48
C THR A 18 19.84 15.43 1.94
N GLY A 19 18.88 16.34 2.05
CA GLY A 19 18.88 17.67 1.43
C GLY A 19 18.74 17.64 -0.09
N ILE A 20 18.46 16.47 -0.70
CA ILE A 20 18.33 16.30 -2.15
C ILE A 20 16.86 16.30 -2.53
N ASP A 21 16.51 17.13 -3.49
CA ASP A 21 15.16 17.19 -4.04
C ASP A 21 14.87 15.99 -4.95
N LEU A 22 13.64 15.48 -4.84
CA LEU A 22 13.15 14.35 -5.61
C LEU A 22 11.82 14.69 -6.30
N CYS A 23 11.58 14.02 -7.42
CA CYS A 23 10.30 14.05 -8.11
C CYS A 23 10.00 12.67 -8.69
N ILE A 24 8.74 12.26 -8.62
CA ILE A 24 8.23 11.04 -9.27
C ILE A 24 7.25 11.49 -10.35
N LEU A 25 7.48 11.02 -11.57
CA LEU A 25 6.66 11.26 -12.74
C LEU A 25 6.07 9.95 -13.24
N ASP A 26 4.90 10.02 -13.86
CA ASP A 26 4.39 8.90 -14.65
C ASP A 26 5.11 8.82 -16.02
N LEU A 27 4.82 7.80 -16.81
CA LEU A 27 5.48 7.55 -18.09
C LEU A 27 5.13 8.58 -19.17
N SER A 28 4.14 9.43 -18.94
CA SER A 28 3.76 10.55 -19.80
C SER A 28 4.33 11.91 -19.33
N GLY A 29 5.28 11.88 -18.38
CA GLY A 29 5.91 13.08 -17.85
C GLY A 29 5.05 13.86 -16.84
N ARG A 30 3.85 13.37 -16.44
CA ARG A 30 3.01 14.07 -15.46
C ARG A 30 3.53 13.82 -14.05
N ILE A 31 3.52 14.88 -13.26
CA ILE A 31 3.96 14.83 -11.86
C ILE A 31 2.98 13.98 -11.06
N VAL A 32 3.50 12.94 -10.41
CA VAL A 32 2.78 12.15 -9.40
C VAL A 32 2.99 12.78 -8.03
N VAL A 33 4.24 13.00 -7.63
CA VAL A 33 4.63 13.71 -6.40
C VAL A 33 5.98 14.40 -6.58
N THR A 34 6.22 15.50 -5.87
CA THR A 34 7.47 16.26 -6.00
C THR A 34 7.83 17.04 -4.73
N THR A 35 9.13 17.27 -4.52
CA THR A 35 9.66 18.18 -3.50
C THR A 35 10.31 19.42 -4.10
N MET A 36 10.27 19.59 -5.44
CA MET A 36 10.87 20.70 -6.19
C MET A 36 9.92 21.18 -7.28
N GLU A 37 10.24 22.34 -7.86
CA GLU A 37 9.54 22.83 -9.05
C GLU A 37 9.99 22.05 -10.30
N ILE A 38 9.03 21.62 -11.10
CA ILE A 38 9.26 20.89 -12.34
C ILE A 38 8.88 21.77 -13.52
N THR A 39 9.79 21.91 -14.48
CA THR A 39 9.55 22.60 -15.75
C THR A 39 9.03 21.64 -16.82
N ASP A 40 8.36 22.19 -17.84
CA ASP A 40 7.88 21.38 -18.98
C ASP A 40 9.01 20.61 -19.68
N ALA A 41 10.23 21.19 -19.73
CA ALA A 41 11.39 20.52 -20.30
C ALA A 41 11.78 19.28 -19.53
N LEU A 42 11.78 19.31 -18.19
CA LEU A 42 12.08 18.13 -17.35
C LEU A 42 11.03 17.03 -17.53
N ALA A 43 9.75 17.41 -17.67
CA ALA A 43 8.67 16.48 -17.93
C ALA A 43 8.83 15.79 -19.30
N GLN A 44 9.15 16.54 -20.35
CA GLN A 44 9.43 16.00 -21.68
C GLN A 44 10.62 15.04 -21.68
N HIS A 45 11.73 15.41 -21.02
CA HIS A 45 12.89 14.52 -20.89
C HIS A 45 12.56 13.21 -20.15
N ALA A 46 11.64 13.24 -19.18
CA ALA A 46 11.21 12.03 -18.50
C ALA A 46 10.45 11.08 -19.43
N GLU A 47 9.57 11.62 -20.30
CA GLU A 47 8.86 10.85 -21.32
C GLU A 47 9.85 10.20 -22.32
N GLU A 48 10.79 10.99 -22.87
CA GLU A 48 11.82 10.48 -23.76
C GLU A 48 12.73 9.43 -23.08
N PHE A 49 13.07 9.63 -21.80
CA PHE A 49 13.88 8.69 -21.03
C PHE A 49 13.12 7.38 -20.76
N ALA A 50 11.80 7.40 -20.60
CA ALA A 50 10.99 6.19 -20.40
C ALA A 50 11.20 5.18 -21.54
N ASP A 51 11.32 5.65 -22.78
CA ASP A 51 11.53 4.83 -23.97
C ASP A 51 13.00 4.42 -24.19
N SER A 52 13.95 5.01 -23.44
CA SER A 52 15.37 4.69 -23.59
C SER A 52 15.72 3.29 -23.09
N MET A 53 16.87 2.74 -23.50
CA MET A 53 17.38 1.46 -22.98
C MET A 53 18.10 1.61 -21.62
N ALA A 54 18.41 2.84 -21.21
CA ALA A 54 19.15 3.10 -19.97
C ALA A 54 18.26 2.96 -18.74
N GLU A 55 18.80 2.38 -17.67
CA GLU A 55 18.11 2.34 -16.36
C GLU A 55 18.25 3.64 -15.57
N SER A 56 19.32 4.40 -15.86
CA SER A 56 19.54 5.75 -15.31
C SER A 56 20.31 6.60 -16.28
N GLN A 57 20.06 7.91 -16.25
CA GLN A 57 20.71 8.89 -17.13
C GLN A 57 20.78 10.26 -16.47
N VAL A 58 21.81 11.04 -16.79
CA VAL A 58 21.88 12.46 -16.39
C VAL A 58 21.44 13.31 -17.57
N ILE A 59 20.44 14.17 -17.36
CA ILE A 59 19.92 15.10 -18.36
C ILE A 59 19.72 16.47 -17.66
N ASP A 60 20.30 17.52 -18.20
CA ASP A 60 20.15 18.93 -17.76
C ASP A 60 20.35 19.15 -16.23
N GLY A 61 21.34 18.45 -15.66
CA GLY A 61 21.67 18.62 -14.24
C GLY A 61 20.83 17.80 -13.27
N PHE A 62 19.94 16.96 -13.80
CA PHE A 62 19.13 16.02 -13.02
C PHE A 62 19.49 14.58 -13.36
N GLN A 63 19.34 13.70 -12.39
CA GLN A 63 19.48 12.26 -12.61
C GLN A 63 18.12 11.63 -12.70
N TYR A 64 17.89 10.87 -13.75
CA TYR A 64 16.69 10.14 -14.06
C TYR A 64 16.89 8.67 -13.79
N PHE A 65 15.93 8.01 -13.18
CA PHE A 65 15.93 6.59 -12.85
C PHE A 65 14.61 5.95 -13.22
N LYS A 66 14.66 4.73 -13.74
CA LYS A 66 13.49 3.91 -13.97
C LYS A 66 13.08 3.17 -12.70
N VAL A 67 11.81 3.22 -12.37
CA VAL A 67 11.21 2.51 -11.25
C VAL A 67 10.29 1.43 -11.82
N PHE A 68 10.61 0.17 -11.56
CA PHE A 68 9.86 -0.97 -12.06
C PHE A 68 9.00 -1.57 -10.95
N ASP A 69 7.77 -1.98 -11.31
CA ASP A 69 6.96 -2.94 -10.55
C ASP A 69 7.10 -4.31 -11.24
N ASP A 70 7.84 -5.22 -10.64
CA ASP A 70 8.34 -6.45 -11.27
C ASP A 70 9.11 -6.14 -12.58
N GLN A 71 8.54 -6.47 -13.73
CA GLN A 71 9.12 -6.22 -15.05
C GLN A 71 8.50 -5.04 -15.81
N ARG A 72 7.51 -4.39 -15.20
CA ARG A 72 6.80 -3.26 -15.82
C ARG A 72 7.38 -1.95 -15.33
N LEU A 73 7.76 -1.07 -16.25
CA LEU A 73 8.11 0.31 -15.90
C LEU A 73 6.85 1.03 -15.40
N GLU A 74 6.92 1.59 -14.20
CA GLU A 74 5.77 2.23 -13.54
C GLU A 74 5.96 3.73 -13.38
N TYR A 75 7.18 4.16 -12.97
CA TYR A 75 7.49 5.56 -12.76
C TYR A 75 8.89 5.93 -13.26
N ILE A 76 9.09 7.24 -13.46
CA ILE A 76 10.41 7.85 -13.59
C ILE A 76 10.67 8.67 -12.33
N LEU A 77 11.78 8.40 -11.66
CA LEU A 77 12.26 9.15 -10.52
C LEU A 77 13.36 10.13 -10.97
N LEU A 78 13.26 11.37 -10.53
CA LEU A 78 14.29 12.40 -10.71
C LEU A 78 14.91 12.76 -9.37
N THR A 79 16.23 13.00 -9.37
CA THR A 79 16.94 13.68 -8.27
C THR A 79 17.65 14.92 -8.79
N ALA A 80 17.61 16.00 -7.99
CA ALA A 80 18.31 17.22 -8.32
C ALA A 80 19.82 17.07 -8.11
N GLY A 81 20.62 17.50 -9.10
CA GLY A 81 22.07 17.53 -9.05
C GLY A 81 22.75 16.34 -9.72
N MET A 82 24.05 16.55 -10.04
CA MET A 82 24.91 15.58 -10.75
C MET A 82 25.94 14.93 -9.80
N SER A 83 25.81 15.15 -8.49
CA SER A 83 26.75 14.60 -7.53
C SER A 83 26.58 13.09 -7.36
N GLU A 84 27.63 12.41 -6.90
CA GLU A 84 27.57 10.99 -6.53
C GLU A 84 26.54 10.74 -5.40
N ASN A 85 26.38 11.72 -4.51
CA ASN A 85 25.34 11.66 -3.48
C ASN A 85 23.94 11.68 -4.08
N ALA A 86 23.66 12.53 -5.07
CA ALA A 86 22.34 12.58 -5.76
C ALA A 86 22.05 11.26 -6.47
N TYR A 87 23.08 10.64 -7.09
CA TYR A 87 22.93 9.30 -7.68
C TYR A 87 22.61 8.24 -6.63
N THR A 88 23.35 8.22 -5.52
CA THR A 88 23.15 7.26 -4.44
C THR A 88 21.74 7.38 -3.82
N VAL A 89 21.30 8.63 -3.54
CA VAL A 89 19.96 8.90 -3.04
C VAL A 89 18.90 8.44 -4.03
N GLY A 90 19.10 8.70 -5.33
CA GLY A 90 18.20 8.23 -6.39
C GLY A 90 18.06 6.71 -6.42
N LYS A 91 19.18 5.98 -6.35
CA LYS A 91 19.16 4.51 -6.29
C LYS A 91 18.47 3.98 -5.03
N LEU A 92 18.68 4.59 -3.87
CA LEU A 92 17.99 4.22 -2.62
C LEU A 92 16.49 4.52 -2.72
N ALA A 93 16.12 5.65 -3.32
CA ALA A 93 14.72 6.01 -3.53
C ALA A 93 14.02 5.01 -4.47
N VAL A 94 14.65 4.63 -5.59
CA VAL A 94 14.13 3.58 -6.47
C VAL A 94 13.85 2.30 -5.70
N MET A 95 14.85 1.81 -4.94
CA MET A 95 14.71 0.58 -4.15
C MET A 95 13.57 0.70 -3.13
N GLN A 96 13.48 1.83 -2.43
CA GLN A 96 12.41 2.06 -1.45
C GLN A 96 11.02 2.09 -2.08
N ILE A 97 10.87 2.77 -3.23
CA ILE A 97 9.58 2.83 -3.94
C ILE A 97 9.19 1.44 -4.46
N GLN A 98 10.14 0.67 -5.00
CA GLN A 98 9.89 -0.71 -5.43
C GLN A 98 9.43 -1.60 -4.27
N ASN A 99 10.06 -1.47 -3.09
CA ASN A 99 9.64 -2.19 -1.90
C ASN A 99 8.22 -1.80 -1.47
N LEU A 100 7.88 -0.51 -1.53
CA LEU A 100 6.53 -0.02 -1.23
C LEU A 100 5.50 -0.56 -2.23
N LEU A 101 5.81 -0.58 -3.53
CA LEU A 101 4.94 -1.14 -4.56
C LEU A 101 4.67 -2.63 -4.31
N THR A 102 5.71 -3.38 -4.00
CA THR A 102 5.62 -4.83 -3.69
C THR A 102 4.77 -5.06 -2.44
N ALA A 103 5.05 -4.36 -1.34
CA ALA A 103 4.30 -4.50 -0.10
C ALA A 103 2.81 -4.14 -0.26
N TYR A 104 2.52 -3.07 -1.02
CA TYR A 104 1.14 -2.67 -1.32
C TYR A 104 0.40 -3.71 -2.15
N LYS A 105 1.06 -4.30 -3.15
CA LYS A 105 0.51 -5.36 -3.99
C LYS A 105 0.21 -6.63 -3.18
N GLU A 106 1.15 -7.04 -2.32
CA GLU A 106 0.95 -8.18 -1.43
C GLU A 106 -0.24 -7.97 -0.48
N ARG A 107 -0.36 -6.76 0.08
CA ARG A 107 -1.51 -6.41 0.93
C ARG A 107 -2.83 -6.51 0.18
N LEU A 108 -2.91 -5.96 -1.04
CA LEU A 108 -4.12 -6.07 -1.88
C LEU A 108 -4.44 -7.52 -2.25
N ASP A 109 -3.42 -8.33 -2.54
CA ASP A 109 -3.61 -9.75 -2.85
C ASP A 109 -4.16 -10.52 -1.65
N LYS A 110 -3.69 -10.23 -0.43
CA LYS A 110 -4.23 -10.80 0.82
C LYS A 110 -5.68 -10.38 1.06
N GLU A 111 -6.00 -9.09 0.94
CA GLU A 111 -7.36 -8.58 1.11
C GLU A 111 -8.32 -9.22 0.09
N ASN A 112 -7.95 -9.29 -1.19
CA ASN A 112 -8.73 -9.92 -2.24
C ASN A 112 -8.90 -11.44 -2.02
N PHE A 113 -7.86 -12.12 -1.54
CA PHE A 113 -7.93 -13.53 -1.21
C PHE A 113 -8.97 -13.79 -0.12
N VAL A 114 -8.90 -13.05 1.00
CA VAL A 114 -9.82 -13.22 2.14
C VAL A 114 -11.25 -12.86 1.72
N LYS A 115 -11.45 -11.78 0.97
CA LYS A 115 -12.76 -11.39 0.43
C LYS A 115 -13.38 -12.50 -0.45
N ASN A 116 -12.59 -13.11 -1.33
CA ASN A 116 -13.07 -14.21 -2.17
C ASN A 116 -13.33 -15.49 -1.34
N LEU A 117 -12.50 -15.77 -0.32
CA LEU A 117 -12.70 -16.87 0.61
C LEU A 117 -14.04 -16.72 1.36
N LEU A 118 -14.31 -15.55 1.92
CA LEU A 118 -15.54 -15.27 2.66
C LEU A 118 -16.80 -15.30 1.78
N ARG A 119 -16.65 -15.10 0.47
CA ARG A 119 -17.74 -15.17 -0.51
C ARG A 119 -17.94 -16.56 -1.13
N ASP A 120 -17.19 -17.56 -0.66
CA ASP A 120 -17.18 -18.92 -1.21
C ASP A 120 -16.85 -19.00 -2.72
N ASN A 121 -16.01 -18.07 -3.19
CA ASN A 121 -15.64 -17.93 -4.60
C ASN A 121 -14.32 -18.66 -4.96
N LEU A 122 -13.79 -19.50 -4.06
CA LEU A 122 -12.52 -20.18 -4.26
C LEU A 122 -12.67 -21.70 -4.17
N LEU A 123 -11.99 -22.41 -5.06
CA LEU A 123 -11.84 -23.86 -4.94
C LEU A 123 -10.83 -24.20 -3.83
N LEU A 124 -11.00 -25.36 -3.17
CA LEU A 124 -10.09 -25.80 -2.09
C LEU A 124 -8.61 -25.82 -2.52
N VAL A 125 -8.34 -26.22 -3.76
CA VAL A 125 -6.98 -26.22 -4.32
C VAL A 125 -6.42 -24.80 -4.43
N ASP A 126 -7.25 -23.82 -4.82
CA ASP A 126 -6.86 -22.43 -4.92
C ASP A 126 -6.64 -21.82 -3.53
N ILE A 127 -7.48 -22.17 -2.55
CA ILE A 127 -7.33 -21.75 -1.15
C ILE A 127 -5.94 -22.17 -0.63
N TYR A 128 -5.59 -23.45 -0.78
CA TYR A 128 -4.30 -23.98 -0.33
C TYR A 128 -3.11 -23.31 -1.03
N ASN A 129 -3.14 -23.20 -2.37
CA ASN A 129 -2.05 -22.65 -3.14
C ASN A 129 -1.84 -21.15 -2.88
N ARG A 130 -2.93 -20.39 -2.82
CA ARG A 130 -2.87 -18.94 -2.56
C ARG A 130 -2.47 -18.64 -1.11
N SER A 131 -2.99 -19.36 -0.13
CA SER A 131 -2.59 -19.21 1.28
C SER A 131 -1.09 -19.39 1.44
N LYS A 132 -0.53 -20.41 0.82
CA LYS A 132 0.91 -20.67 0.85
C LYS A 132 1.72 -19.53 0.22
N LYS A 133 1.27 -19.02 -0.94
CA LYS A 133 1.91 -17.90 -1.65
C LYS A 133 1.86 -16.60 -0.82
N LEU A 134 0.74 -16.37 -0.13
CA LEU A 134 0.49 -15.17 0.66
C LEU A 134 0.99 -15.30 2.11
N HIS A 135 1.68 -16.40 2.45
CA HIS A 135 2.17 -16.69 3.80
C HIS A 135 1.06 -16.68 4.87
N ILE A 136 -0.14 -17.14 4.48
CA ILE A 136 -1.28 -17.28 5.39
C ILE A 136 -1.32 -18.71 5.91
N GLU A 137 -1.25 -18.87 7.23
CA GLU A 137 -1.31 -20.18 7.87
C GLU A 137 -2.72 -20.77 7.77
N VAL A 138 -2.84 -21.90 7.07
CA VAL A 138 -4.14 -22.52 6.72
C VAL A 138 -4.80 -23.17 7.93
N GLU A 139 -4.01 -23.77 8.82
CA GLU A 139 -4.51 -24.51 10.01
C GLU A 139 -4.76 -23.60 11.22
N GLN A 140 -4.40 -22.31 11.12
CA GLN A 140 -4.64 -21.34 12.18
C GLN A 140 -6.15 -21.14 12.40
N ARG A 141 -6.61 -21.39 13.63
CA ARG A 141 -7.98 -21.06 14.02
C ARG A 141 -8.17 -19.55 14.03
N ARG A 142 -9.28 -19.08 13.48
CA ARG A 142 -9.63 -17.65 13.43
C ARG A 142 -11.05 -17.43 13.89
N VAL A 143 -11.31 -16.27 14.45
CA VAL A 143 -12.65 -15.74 14.69
C VAL A 143 -12.95 -14.65 13.66
N ALA A 144 -14.17 -14.60 13.20
CA ALA A 144 -14.67 -13.57 12.29
C ALA A 144 -15.74 -12.74 12.99
N PHE A 145 -15.57 -11.43 12.98
CA PHE A 145 -16.55 -10.45 13.45
C PHE A 145 -17.23 -9.83 12.25
N LEU A 146 -18.55 -9.92 12.16
CA LEU A 146 -19.33 -9.21 11.16
C LEU A 146 -19.75 -7.88 11.76
N ILE A 147 -19.31 -6.79 11.17
CA ILE A 147 -19.60 -5.41 11.59
C ILE A 147 -20.56 -4.83 10.56
N GLN A 148 -21.73 -4.39 11.03
CA GLN A 148 -22.74 -3.76 10.18
C GLN A 148 -23.11 -2.41 10.78
N ALA A 149 -23.12 -1.37 9.95
CA ALA A 149 -23.57 -0.04 10.32
C ALA A 149 -24.76 0.39 9.46
N GLU A 150 -25.65 1.21 10.04
CA GLU A 150 -26.64 1.93 9.25
C GLU A 150 -25.94 2.99 8.42
N TYR A 151 -26.25 3.02 7.11
CA TYR A 151 -25.53 3.83 6.13
C TYR A 151 -25.83 5.33 6.31
N GLU A 152 -24.87 6.09 6.84
CA GLU A 152 -24.79 7.54 6.64
C GLU A 152 -23.69 7.86 5.63
N LYS A 153 -24.00 8.69 4.63
CA LYS A 153 -23.27 8.88 3.37
C LYS A 153 -21.80 9.30 3.49
N ASP A 154 -21.31 9.71 4.65
CA ASP A 154 -20.01 10.36 4.82
C ASP A 154 -19.05 9.59 5.73
N GLN A 155 -19.39 8.38 6.18
CA GLN A 155 -18.54 7.61 7.10
C GLN A 155 -17.93 6.39 6.42
N ASN A 156 -16.60 6.34 6.41
CA ASN A 156 -15.87 5.20 5.89
C ASN A 156 -15.71 4.13 6.97
N LEU A 157 -16.71 3.25 7.12
CA LEU A 157 -16.72 2.15 8.09
C LEU A 157 -15.45 1.29 8.00
N LEU A 158 -14.92 1.07 6.79
CA LEU A 158 -13.71 0.27 6.59
C LEU A 158 -12.47 0.93 7.21
N GLU A 159 -12.30 2.23 7.00
CA GLU A 159 -11.15 2.98 7.55
C GLU A 159 -11.28 3.09 9.07
N ALA A 160 -12.45 3.42 9.59
CA ALA A 160 -12.69 3.45 11.03
C ALA A 160 -12.42 2.09 11.70
N THR A 161 -12.86 0.98 11.07
CA THR A 161 -12.56 -0.36 11.59
C THR A 161 -11.07 -0.65 11.57
N LYS A 162 -10.34 -0.22 10.54
CA LYS A 162 -8.87 -0.37 10.46
C LYS A 162 -8.14 0.46 11.51
N GLU A 163 -8.66 1.62 11.89
CA GLU A 163 -8.07 2.47 12.94
C GLU A 163 -8.33 1.91 14.33
N VAL A 164 -9.55 1.41 14.60
CA VAL A 164 -9.90 0.76 15.87
C VAL A 164 -9.12 -0.53 16.07
N GLU A 165 -9.02 -1.34 15.02
CA GLU A 165 -8.34 -2.63 15.00
C GLU A 165 -7.04 -2.55 14.19
N SER A 166 -6.14 -1.61 14.51
CA SER A 166 -4.79 -1.53 13.95
C SER A 166 -3.95 -2.72 14.43
N GLY A 167 -4.27 -3.89 13.89
CA GLY A 167 -3.80 -5.17 14.37
C GLY A 167 -2.55 -5.71 13.69
N ALA A 168 -2.22 -6.94 14.05
CA ALA A 168 -1.08 -7.68 13.53
C ALA A 168 -1.23 -7.98 12.02
N ASP A 169 -0.10 -8.25 11.33
CA ASP A 169 -0.07 -8.67 9.92
C ASP A 169 -0.92 -9.93 9.61
N SER A 170 -1.36 -10.63 10.65
CA SER A 170 -2.22 -11.82 10.59
C SER A 170 -3.73 -11.51 10.56
N ASP A 171 -4.11 -10.25 10.78
CA ASP A 171 -5.49 -9.81 10.82
C ASP A 171 -5.97 -9.39 9.43
N PHE A 172 -7.25 -9.62 9.15
CA PHE A 172 -7.85 -9.26 7.88
C PHE A 172 -9.11 -8.45 8.11
N ILE A 173 -9.16 -7.24 7.55
CA ILE A 173 -10.33 -6.39 7.58
C ILE A 173 -10.73 -6.12 6.13
N THR A 174 -11.92 -6.55 5.74
CA THR A 174 -12.40 -6.41 4.36
C THR A 174 -13.88 -6.09 4.28
N ALA A 175 -14.26 -5.22 3.35
CA ALA A 175 -15.66 -4.97 3.03
C ALA A 175 -16.19 -6.13 2.18
N VAL A 176 -17.25 -6.79 2.64
CA VAL A 176 -17.93 -7.85 1.88
C VAL A 176 -19.08 -7.30 1.04
N ASP A 177 -19.71 -6.23 1.51
CA ASP A 177 -20.69 -5.43 0.77
C ASP A 177 -20.63 -3.96 1.22
N GLU A 178 -21.61 -3.13 0.78
CA GLU A 178 -21.64 -1.69 1.05
C GLU A 178 -21.88 -1.33 2.54
N LYS A 179 -22.40 -2.26 3.33
CA LYS A 179 -22.81 -2.06 4.73
C LYS A 179 -22.10 -2.97 5.71
N SER A 180 -21.33 -3.92 5.22
CA SER A 180 -20.78 -5.00 6.03
C SER A 180 -19.27 -5.11 5.87
N ILE A 181 -18.59 -5.01 6.99
CA ILE A 181 -17.17 -5.28 7.13
C ILE A 181 -16.99 -6.61 7.86
N VAL A 182 -16.04 -7.41 7.44
CA VAL A 182 -15.62 -8.60 8.20
C VAL A 182 -14.19 -8.39 8.69
N TYR A 183 -14.03 -8.48 10.00
CA TYR A 183 -12.75 -8.53 10.67
C TYR A 183 -12.46 -9.96 11.07
N VAL A 184 -11.34 -10.49 10.62
CA VAL A 184 -10.88 -11.86 10.89
C VAL A 184 -9.54 -11.82 11.61
N THR A 185 -9.46 -12.40 12.81
CA THR A 185 -8.24 -12.42 13.61
C THR A 185 -7.91 -13.85 14.08
N PRO A 186 -6.61 -14.22 14.24
CA PRO A 186 -6.23 -15.50 14.82
C PRO A 186 -6.74 -15.68 16.25
N VAL A 187 -7.10 -16.90 16.58
CA VAL A 187 -7.41 -17.31 17.95
C VAL A 187 -6.14 -17.81 18.61
N ASN A 188 -5.70 -17.12 19.66
CA ASN A 188 -4.50 -17.47 20.41
C ASN A 188 -4.85 -18.28 21.67
N GLY A 189 -4.33 -19.51 21.75
CA GLY A 189 -4.50 -20.37 22.94
C GLY A 189 -5.93 -20.84 23.16
N ASN A 190 -6.41 -20.73 24.41
CA ASN A 190 -7.72 -21.21 24.86
C ASN A 190 -8.79 -20.10 24.96
N GLU A 191 -8.71 -19.11 24.09
CA GLU A 191 -9.73 -18.07 24.04
C GLU A 191 -11.11 -18.67 23.81
N GLY A 192 -12.07 -18.25 24.65
CA GLY A 192 -13.43 -18.74 24.63
C GLY A 192 -14.44 -17.68 24.20
N GLN A 193 -15.69 -18.09 24.07
CA GLN A 193 -16.78 -17.25 23.60
C GLN A 193 -16.93 -15.91 24.38
N ALA A 194 -16.68 -15.94 25.69
CA ALA A 194 -16.79 -14.73 26.52
C ALA A 194 -15.78 -13.64 26.12
N GLN A 195 -14.56 -14.04 25.75
CA GLN A 195 -13.52 -13.11 25.30
C GLN A 195 -13.85 -12.52 23.93
N PHE A 196 -14.40 -13.34 23.00
CA PHE A 196 -14.85 -12.85 21.69
C PHE A 196 -16.02 -11.88 21.81
N ILE A 197 -16.96 -12.12 22.73
CA ILE A 197 -18.06 -11.17 23.01
C ILE A 197 -17.52 -9.87 23.60
N GLN A 198 -16.54 -9.94 24.48
CA GLN A 198 -15.91 -8.76 25.05
C GLN A 198 -15.18 -7.94 23.95
N HIS A 199 -14.39 -8.61 23.10
CA HIS A 199 -13.71 -7.97 21.98
C HIS A 199 -14.72 -7.31 21.00
N ALA A 200 -15.83 -7.99 20.69
CA ALA A 200 -16.89 -7.39 19.87
C ALA A 200 -17.49 -6.11 20.47
N LYS A 201 -17.58 -6.02 21.81
CA LYS A 201 -18.03 -4.79 22.50
C LYS A 201 -16.99 -3.68 22.39
N GLU A 202 -15.71 -4.01 22.54
CA GLU A 202 -14.60 -3.06 22.41
C GLU A 202 -14.55 -2.47 21.00
N ILE A 203 -14.70 -3.32 19.94
CA ILE A 203 -14.83 -2.86 18.57
C ILE A 203 -16.01 -1.88 18.42
N LYS A 204 -17.19 -2.25 18.97
CA LYS A 204 -18.36 -1.40 18.90
C LYS A 204 -18.18 -0.07 19.63
N GLU A 205 -17.56 -0.07 20.80
CA GLU A 205 -17.26 1.15 21.56
C GLU A 205 -16.27 2.04 20.81
N GLY A 206 -15.20 1.46 20.23
CA GLY A 206 -14.26 2.17 19.40
C GLY A 206 -14.93 2.82 18.17
N LEU A 207 -15.78 2.08 17.45
CA LEU A 207 -16.49 2.62 16.29
C LEU A 207 -17.49 3.73 16.66
N ASN A 208 -18.12 3.68 17.84
CA ASN A 208 -18.98 4.76 18.33
C ASN A 208 -18.22 6.08 18.53
N GLU A 209 -16.91 6.06 18.86
CA GLU A 209 -16.06 7.26 18.96
C GLU A 209 -15.88 7.94 17.60
N TYR A 210 -15.97 7.18 16.50
CA TYR A 210 -15.98 7.69 15.12
C TYR A 210 -17.36 8.10 14.63
N GLY A 211 -18.39 7.99 15.49
CA GLY A 211 -19.78 8.34 15.15
C GLY A 211 -20.50 7.28 14.29
N ILE A 212 -20.03 6.04 14.33
CA ILE A 212 -20.57 4.88 13.57
C ILE A 212 -21.36 3.98 14.51
#